data_a6419d9129233c7b4cbcb15b3197b6d4
#
_entry.id   a6419d9129233c7b4cbcb15b3197b6d4
#
_cell.length_a   1.000
_cell.length_b   1.000
_cell.length_c   1.000
_cell.angle_alpha   90.00
_cell.angle_beta   90.00
_cell.angle_gamma   90.00
#
_symmetry.space_group_name_H-M   'P 1'
#
loop_
_entity.id
_entity.type
_entity.pdbx_description
1 polymer ?
#
loop_
_entity_poly.entity_id
_entity_poly.type
_entity_poly.pdbx_seq_one_letter_code
_entity_poly.pdbx_strand_id
1 'polypeptide(L)'
;LHGGNLDDHQLLSAQWVKKSLTNYTDSSKFFRKLGDYTEIGYGYNWWILDYKDHLIYTARGKGGQYLMLLPEKNAIVVVFQEWNLKKKFKKENGLLCDLLAIIYGNDRDRVALQSND
;
A
#
# COMPACT_ATOMS: atom_id res chain seq x y z
N LEU A 1 -10.20 3.06 5.05
CA LEU A 1 -10.30 4.49 5.15
C LEU A 1 -11.39 4.88 6.15
N HIS A 2 -12.62 4.98 5.84
CA HIS A 2 -13.69 5.47 6.73
C HIS A 2 -14.32 4.39 7.64
N GLY A 3 -13.57 3.37 8.05
CA GLY A 3 -14.09 2.31 8.94
C GLY A 3 -15.28 1.53 8.37
N GLY A 4 -15.39 1.42 7.05
CA GLY A 4 -16.51 0.76 6.37
C GLY A 4 -17.73 1.63 6.13
N ASN A 5 -17.62 2.94 6.41
CA ASN A 5 -18.69 3.92 6.16
C ASN A 5 -18.52 4.60 4.81
N LEU A 6 -19.61 4.84 4.11
CA LEU A 6 -19.68 5.61 2.87
C LEU A 6 -20.95 6.49 2.91
N ASP A 7 -20.77 7.80 2.81
CA ASP A 7 -21.86 8.78 2.79
C ASP A 7 -22.92 8.55 3.90
N ASP A 8 -22.44 8.43 5.13
CA ASP A 8 -23.24 8.15 6.34
C ASP A 8 -23.93 6.77 6.36
N HIS A 9 -23.61 5.88 5.42
CA HIS A 9 -24.08 4.51 5.41
C HIS A 9 -22.97 3.54 5.80
N GLN A 10 -23.18 2.76 6.85
CA GLN A 10 -22.25 1.72 7.27
C GLN A 10 -22.40 0.50 6.37
N LEU A 11 -21.54 0.37 5.35
CA LEU A 11 -21.55 -0.74 4.39
C LEU A 11 -20.86 -1.99 4.93
N LEU A 12 -19.77 -1.82 5.67
CA LEU A 12 -19.04 -2.89 6.36
C LEU A 12 -18.90 -2.51 7.82
N SER A 13 -19.01 -3.48 8.72
CA SER A 13 -18.78 -3.16 10.14
C SER A 13 -17.34 -2.68 10.37
N ALA A 14 -17.17 -1.68 11.23
CA ALA A 14 -15.85 -1.18 11.60
C ALA A 14 -14.96 -2.29 12.18
N GLN A 15 -15.56 -3.24 12.90
CA GLN A 15 -14.88 -4.42 13.44
C GLN A 15 -14.34 -5.32 12.32
N TRP A 16 -15.11 -5.53 11.26
CA TRP A 16 -14.65 -6.32 10.10
C TRP A 16 -13.48 -5.65 9.38
N VAL A 17 -13.58 -4.35 9.13
CA VAL A 17 -12.49 -3.58 8.54
C VAL A 17 -11.22 -3.70 9.38
N LYS A 18 -11.33 -3.51 10.70
CA LYS A 18 -10.20 -3.65 11.61
C LYS A 18 -9.57 -5.05 11.56
N LYS A 19 -10.40 -6.10 11.62
CA LYS A 19 -9.93 -7.49 11.52
C LYS A 19 -9.24 -7.76 10.19
N SER A 20 -9.80 -7.28 9.09
CA SER A 20 -9.27 -7.52 7.74
C SER A 20 -7.89 -6.92 7.54
N LEU A 21 -7.60 -5.79 8.17
CA LEU A 21 -6.34 -5.06 8.05
C LEU A 21 -5.36 -5.33 9.21
N THR A 22 -5.72 -6.21 10.14
CA THR A 22 -4.82 -6.60 11.22
C THR A 22 -3.72 -7.52 10.69
N ASN A 23 -2.49 -7.32 11.16
CA ASN A 23 -1.37 -8.19 10.85
C ASN A 23 -1.49 -9.49 11.66
N TYR A 24 -1.66 -10.61 10.96
CA TYR A 24 -1.71 -11.95 11.55
C TYR A 24 -0.42 -12.75 11.33
N THR A 25 0.58 -12.16 10.68
CA THR A 25 1.86 -12.82 10.44
C THR A 25 2.80 -12.62 11.63
N ASP A 26 3.68 -13.59 11.83
CA ASP A 26 4.80 -13.45 12.77
C ASP A 26 5.81 -12.46 12.18
N SER A 27 5.80 -11.23 12.68
CA SER A 27 6.67 -10.15 12.19
C SER A 27 8.16 -10.46 12.35
N SER A 28 8.54 -11.42 13.21
CA SER A 28 9.94 -11.86 13.34
C SER A 28 10.43 -12.67 12.14
N LYS A 29 9.50 -13.23 11.36
CA LYS A 29 9.78 -14.11 10.20
C LYS A 29 9.35 -13.50 8.86
N PHE A 30 8.57 -12.44 8.90
CA PHE A 30 7.94 -11.85 7.73
C PHE A 30 8.44 -10.43 7.49
N PHE A 31 9.65 -10.34 6.96
CA PHE A 31 10.28 -9.07 6.66
C PHE A 31 10.93 -9.17 5.29
N ARG A 32 10.33 -8.56 4.27
CA ARG A 32 10.86 -8.58 2.93
C ARG A 32 10.97 -7.17 2.38
N LYS A 33 12.21 -6.70 2.24
CA LYS A 33 12.48 -5.41 1.60
C LYS A 33 12.46 -5.58 0.08
N LEU A 34 11.67 -4.74 -0.59
CA LEU A 34 11.49 -4.71 -2.04
C LEU A 34 11.66 -3.28 -2.55
N GLY A 35 12.89 -2.91 -2.91
CA GLY A 35 13.20 -1.52 -3.27
C GLY A 35 13.00 -0.58 -2.08
N ASP A 36 12.12 0.41 -2.24
CA ASP A 36 11.87 1.45 -1.24
C ASP A 36 10.77 1.10 -0.23
N TYR A 37 10.12 -0.04 -0.35
CA TYR A 37 9.14 -0.49 0.62
C TYR A 37 9.51 -1.83 1.25
N THR A 38 8.94 -2.09 2.42
CA THR A 38 9.11 -3.33 3.16
C THR A 38 7.75 -3.99 3.38
N GLU A 39 7.66 -5.29 3.08
CA GLU A 39 6.51 -6.10 3.48
C GLU A 39 6.64 -6.42 4.97
N ILE A 40 5.72 -5.92 5.79
CA ILE A 40 5.77 -6.05 7.25
C ILE A 40 4.68 -6.97 7.80
N GLY A 41 3.75 -7.41 6.96
CA GLY A 41 2.69 -8.29 7.42
C GLY A 41 1.64 -8.63 6.38
N TYR A 42 0.66 -9.42 6.82
CA TYR A 42 -0.46 -9.86 6.01
C TYR A 42 -1.72 -9.99 6.86
N GLY A 43 -2.79 -9.38 6.39
CA GLY A 43 -4.12 -9.50 6.98
C GLY A 43 -5.01 -10.47 6.18
N TYR A 44 -6.32 -10.21 6.11
CA TYR A 44 -7.22 -10.99 5.27
C TYR A 44 -7.10 -10.56 3.79
N ASN A 45 -6.21 -11.23 3.05
CA ASN A 45 -5.85 -10.92 1.65
C ASN A 45 -5.22 -9.53 1.43
N TRP A 46 -4.81 -8.87 2.48
CA TRP A 46 -4.12 -7.59 2.43
C TRP A 46 -2.66 -7.75 2.83
N TRP A 47 -1.75 -7.42 1.92
CA TRP A 47 -0.36 -7.19 2.24
C TRP A 47 -0.23 -5.88 3.01
N ILE A 48 0.54 -5.89 4.08
CA ILE A 48 0.82 -4.71 4.87
C ILE A 48 2.24 -4.27 4.56
N LEU A 49 2.38 -3.06 4.06
CA LEU A 49 3.64 -2.50 3.61
C LEU A 49 4.00 -1.28 4.45
N ASP A 50 5.28 -1.13 4.70
CA ASP A 50 5.89 0.12 5.14
C ASP A 50 6.65 0.75 3.96
N TYR A 51 6.32 2.00 3.64
CA TYR A 51 7.02 2.83 2.68
C TYR A 51 7.45 4.12 3.37
N LYS A 52 8.72 4.18 3.80
CA LYS A 52 9.29 5.37 4.46
C LYS A 52 8.40 5.88 5.60
N ASP A 53 8.07 5.00 6.52
CA ASP A 53 7.18 5.22 7.67
C ASP A 53 5.69 5.48 7.31
N HIS A 54 5.31 5.24 6.06
CA HIS A 54 3.91 5.28 5.63
C HIS A 54 3.32 3.87 5.55
N LEU A 55 2.25 3.65 6.29
CA LEU A 55 1.54 2.37 6.31
C LEU A 55 0.60 2.26 5.11
N ILE A 56 0.73 1.18 4.36
CA ILE A 56 -0.05 0.91 3.15
C ILE A 56 -0.61 -0.50 3.22
N TYR A 57 -1.88 -0.64 2.86
CA TYR A 57 -2.50 -1.95 2.67
C TYR A 57 -2.72 -2.18 1.17
N THR A 58 -2.30 -3.33 0.66
CA THR A 58 -2.46 -3.63 -0.76
C THR A 58 -2.90 -5.06 -1.01
N ALA A 59 -3.95 -5.21 -1.83
CA ALA A 59 -4.24 -6.47 -2.49
C ALA A 59 -3.46 -6.49 -3.80
N ARG A 60 -2.77 -7.60 -4.06
CA ARG A 60 -1.93 -7.77 -5.25
C ARG A 60 -2.36 -8.98 -6.06
N GLY A 61 -2.55 -8.77 -7.34
CA GLY A 61 -2.79 -9.84 -8.32
C GLY A 61 -1.57 -10.09 -9.19
N LYS A 62 -1.45 -11.31 -9.71
CA LYS A 62 -0.39 -11.67 -10.65
C LYS A 62 -0.50 -10.80 -11.91
N GLY A 63 0.65 -10.32 -12.40
CA GLY A 63 0.70 -9.45 -13.58
C GLY A 63 0.71 -7.96 -13.24
N GLY A 64 0.92 -7.59 -11.97
CA GLY A 64 1.02 -6.19 -11.54
C GLY A 64 -0.35 -5.52 -11.36
N GLN A 65 -1.33 -6.26 -10.93
CA GLN A 65 -2.63 -5.73 -10.51
C GLN A 65 -2.55 -5.29 -9.06
N TYR A 66 -2.98 -4.07 -8.75
CA TYR A 66 -2.94 -3.54 -7.39
C TYR A 66 -4.24 -2.85 -7.01
N LEU A 67 -4.67 -3.08 -5.77
CA LEU A 67 -5.64 -2.25 -5.06
C LEU A 67 -4.96 -1.80 -3.78
N MET A 68 -4.67 -0.52 -3.66
CA MET A 68 -3.95 0.04 -2.51
C MET A 68 -4.85 0.96 -1.70
N LEU A 69 -4.83 0.78 -0.39
CA LEU A 69 -5.40 1.70 0.57
C LEU A 69 -4.27 2.53 1.17
N LEU A 70 -4.38 3.85 1.07
CA LEU A 70 -3.42 4.82 1.58
C LEU A 70 -4.07 5.65 2.69
N PRO A 71 -4.06 5.17 3.96
CA PRO A 71 -4.83 5.81 5.03
C PRO A 71 -4.45 7.26 5.28
N GLU A 72 -3.16 7.59 5.30
CA GLU A 72 -2.68 8.95 5.54
C GLU A 72 -3.07 9.94 4.44
N LYS A 73 -3.26 9.45 3.22
CA LYS A 73 -3.70 10.27 2.08
C LYS A 73 -5.22 10.25 1.89
N ASN A 74 -5.93 9.46 2.70
CA ASN A 74 -7.35 9.20 2.51
C ASN A 74 -7.68 8.82 1.05
N ALA A 75 -6.84 7.97 0.45
CA ALA A 75 -6.88 7.63 -0.95
C ALA A 75 -6.90 6.13 -1.21
N ILE A 76 -7.49 5.76 -2.32
CA ILE A 76 -7.46 4.42 -2.89
C ILE A 76 -6.81 4.51 -4.26
N VAL A 77 -5.86 3.62 -4.53
CA VAL A 77 -5.21 3.52 -5.84
C VAL A 77 -5.51 2.16 -6.44
N VAL A 78 -5.99 2.15 -7.66
CA VAL A 78 -6.28 0.93 -8.41
C VAL A 78 -5.42 0.91 -9.66
N VAL A 79 -4.70 -0.18 -9.87
CA VAL A 79 -3.85 -0.38 -11.04
C VAL A 79 -4.25 -1.66 -11.75
N PHE A 80 -4.62 -1.53 -13.01
CA PHE A 80 -4.79 -2.65 -13.92
C PHE A 80 -3.74 -2.59 -15.02
N GLN A 81 -3.12 -3.71 -15.28
CA GLN A 81 -2.12 -3.85 -16.33
C GLN A 81 -2.48 -5.03 -17.23
N GLU A 82 -2.13 -4.93 -18.50
CA GLU A 82 -2.16 -6.09 -19.39
C GLU A 82 -1.14 -7.12 -18.90
N TRP A 83 -1.62 -8.35 -18.67
CA TRP A 83 -0.75 -9.43 -18.24
C TRP A 83 0.03 -9.99 -19.43
N ASN A 84 1.33 -9.77 -19.41
CA ASN A 84 2.26 -10.37 -20.37
C ASN A 84 3.11 -11.43 -19.66
N LEU A 85 2.91 -12.70 -20.00
CA LEU A 85 3.65 -13.86 -19.48
C LEU A 85 5.18 -13.76 -19.62
N LYS A 86 5.67 -12.92 -20.54
CA LYS A 86 7.10 -12.73 -20.83
C LYS A 86 7.76 -11.65 -19.98
N LYS A 87 7.00 -10.81 -19.27
CA LYS A 87 7.56 -9.78 -18.39
C LYS A 87 7.88 -10.37 -17.01
N LYS A 88 9.16 -10.37 -16.66
CA LYS A 88 9.65 -10.88 -15.38
C LYS A 88 9.17 -10.01 -14.20
N PHE A 89 8.89 -10.64 -13.07
CA PHE A 89 8.47 -10.08 -11.77
C PHE A 89 9.21 -8.80 -11.30
N LYS A 90 10.45 -8.57 -11.74
CA LYS A 90 11.23 -7.38 -11.38
C LYS A 90 10.63 -6.05 -11.84
N LYS A 91 9.80 -6.05 -12.88
CA LYS A 91 9.15 -4.81 -13.38
C LYS A 91 7.89 -4.45 -12.58
N GLU A 92 7.23 -5.41 -11.96
CA GLU A 92 6.00 -5.18 -11.18
C GLU A 92 6.30 -4.39 -9.90
N ASN A 93 7.35 -4.76 -9.18
CA ASN A 93 7.76 -4.04 -7.97
C ASN A 93 8.29 -2.63 -8.27
N GLY A 94 8.91 -2.42 -9.43
CA GLY A 94 9.36 -1.10 -9.89
C GLY A 94 8.19 -0.14 -10.05
N LEU A 95 7.09 -0.56 -10.70
CA LEU A 95 5.91 0.27 -10.86
C LEU A 95 5.30 0.67 -9.51
N LEU A 96 5.23 -0.25 -8.57
CA LEU A 96 4.71 0.06 -7.23
C LEU A 96 5.57 1.13 -6.53
N CYS A 97 6.90 0.99 -6.59
CA CYS A 97 7.82 1.98 -6.04
C CYS A 97 7.67 3.35 -6.73
N ASP A 98 7.54 3.38 -8.05
CA ASP A 98 7.34 4.61 -8.81
C ASP A 98 6.02 5.31 -8.44
N LEU A 99 4.93 4.56 -8.32
CA LEU A 99 3.63 5.09 -7.89
C LEU A 99 3.69 5.67 -6.46
N LEU A 100 4.32 4.97 -5.53
CA LEU A 100 4.49 5.44 -4.16
C LEU A 100 5.35 6.69 -4.09
N ALA A 101 6.41 6.77 -4.90
CA ALA A 101 7.26 7.96 -4.98
C ALA A 101 6.49 9.18 -5.52
N ILE A 102 5.62 9.00 -6.50
CA ILE A 102 4.75 10.06 -7.02
C ILE A 102 3.74 10.52 -5.96
N ILE A 103 3.09 9.59 -5.27
CA ILE A 103 2.02 9.87 -4.31
C ILE A 103 2.55 10.53 -3.04
N TYR A 104 3.67 10.05 -2.50
CA TYR A 104 4.26 10.55 -1.25
C TYR A 104 5.32 11.63 -1.47
N GLY A 105 5.72 11.89 -2.72
CA GLY A 105 6.80 12.81 -3.06
C GLY A 105 8.19 12.24 -2.76
N ASN A 106 9.22 12.92 -3.28
CA ASN A 106 10.59 12.67 -2.88
C ASN A 106 10.88 13.45 -1.58
N ASP A 107 11.56 12.84 -0.63
CA ASP A 107 11.94 13.47 0.64
C ASP A 107 12.69 14.80 0.46
N ARG A 108 13.30 15.03 -0.72
CA ARG A 108 13.96 16.29 -1.08
C ARG A 108 12.99 17.46 -1.13
N ASP A 109 11.74 17.26 -1.52
CA ASP A 109 10.75 18.33 -1.62
C ASP A 109 10.19 18.72 -0.26
N ARG A 110 10.15 17.79 0.70
CA ARG A 110 9.76 18.08 2.10
C ARG A 110 10.78 18.94 2.83
N VAL A 111 12.06 18.67 2.62
CA VAL A 111 13.17 19.46 3.23
C VAL A 111 13.17 20.88 2.65
N ALA A 112 12.91 21.05 1.37
CA ALA A 112 12.82 22.37 0.71
C ALA A 112 11.64 23.21 1.22
N LEU A 113 10.47 22.58 1.49
CA LEU A 113 9.29 23.26 2.04
C LEU A 113 9.44 23.64 3.52
N GLN A 114 10.21 22.87 4.29
CA GLN A 114 10.51 23.17 5.71
C GLN A 114 11.61 24.21 5.88
N SER A 115 12.47 24.42 4.88
CA SER A 115 13.57 25.41 4.93
C SER A 115 13.14 26.81 4.49
N ASN A 116 11.93 27.01 3.98
CA ASN A 116 11.37 28.30 3.57
C ASN A 116 10.38 28.90 4.58
N ASP A 117 10.16 28.27 5.71
CA ASP A 117 9.50 28.82 6.89
C ASP A 117 10.58 29.32 7.89
#